data_c4ea014121706c3763e314f0242466b3
#
_entry.id   c4ea014121706c3763e314f0242466b3
#
_cell.length_a   1.000
_cell.length_b   1.000
_cell.length_c   1.000
_cell.angle_alpha   90.00
_cell.angle_beta   90.00
_cell.angle_gamma   90.00
#
_symmetry.space_group_name_H-M   'P 1'
#
loop_
_entity.id
_entity.type
_entity.pdbx_description
1 polymer ?
#
loop_
_entity_poly.entity_id
_entity_poly.type
_entity_poly.pdbx_seq_one_letter_code
_entity_poly.pdbx_strand_id
1 'polypeptide(L)'
;EMAALHERTQSGKGQVIDAAICDGAASLLSTVHGLLNVGFWDDAREQNILDGGAPFYRNYACKDGRYISFGAIEPQFYAELLEKLGLDFGGTDYSVQLNKAEWPAQRERIAERVSEKTLDEWMSIFDGSDACAAPVLAMREAANHPHNQHRRNLLTEEGRVQAAVAPRFSRTPGAIQNPPVVEGKDSLALLSELGYSAQQCESLLGSGAVTASE
;
A
#
# COMPACT_ATOMS: atom_id res chain seq x y z
N GLU A 1 -8.81 18.75 -5.08
CA GLU A 1 -9.34 19.96 -4.35
C GLU A 1 -8.31 21.10 -4.36
N MET A 2 -7.05 20.90 -3.96
CA MET A 2 -6.02 21.97 -3.87
C MET A 2 -5.84 22.76 -5.18
N ALA A 3 -5.86 22.09 -6.35
CA ALA A 3 -5.78 22.77 -7.65
C ALA A 3 -6.96 23.73 -7.88
N ALA A 4 -8.18 23.31 -7.51
CA ALA A 4 -9.35 24.17 -7.64
C ALA A 4 -9.36 25.36 -6.64
N LEU A 5 -8.82 25.13 -5.43
CA LEU A 5 -8.62 26.24 -4.47
C LEU A 5 -7.58 27.23 -4.96
N HIS A 6 -6.48 26.75 -5.56
CA HIS A 6 -5.47 27.62 -6.15
C HIS A 6 -6.03 28.43 -7.33
N GLU A 7 -6.78 27.76 -8.24
CA GLU A 7 -7.44 28.44 -9.36
C GLU A 7 -8.41 29.54 -8.86
N ARG A 8 -9.22 29.24 -7.83
CA ARG A 8 -10.14 30.20 -7.24
C ARG A 8 -9.43 31.45 -6.70
N THR A 9 -8.20 31.35 -6.19
CA THR A 9 -7.46 32.54 -5.72
C THR A 9 -7.13 33.51 -6.86
N GLN A 10 -7.11 33.05 -8.11
CA GLN A 10 -6.83 33.86 -9.30
C GLN A 10 -8.13 34.35 -9.95
N SER A 11 -9.12 33.48 -10.15
CA SER A 11 -10.35 33.79 -10.88
C SER A 11 -11.46 34.37 -10.00
N GLY A 12 -11.42 34.11 -8.69
CA GLY A 12 -12.50 34.43 -7.75
C GLY A 12 -13.73 33.52 -7.88
N LYS A 13 -13.71 32.50 -8.74
CA LYS A 13 -14.84 31.62 -9.03
C LYS A 13 -14.66 30.24 -8.42
N GLY A 14 -15.72 29.69 -7.84
CA GLY A 14 -15.77 28.27 -7.43
C GLY A 14 -16.15 27.37 -8.59
N GLN A 15 -15.91 26.06 -8.43
CA GLN A 15 -16.28 25.04 -9.42
C GLN A 15 -16.68 23.74 -8.73
N VAL A 16 -17.46 22.91 -9.44
CA VAL A 16 -17.76 21.55 -9.03
C VAL A 16 -16.58 20.65 -9.41
N ILE A 17 -16.20 19.75 -8.51
CA ILE A 17 -15.16 18.75 -8.75
C ILE A 17 -15.84 17.38 -8.78
N ASP A 18 -15.89 16.77 -9.95
CA ASP A 18 -16.25 15.35 -10.09
C ASP A 18 -14.98 14.49 -9.95
N ALA A 19 -14.91 13.68 -8.91
CA ALA A 19 -13.77 12.84 -8.59
C ALA A 19 -14.18 11.36 -8.58
N ALA A 20 -14.61 10.86 -9.74
CA ALA A 20 -15.05 9.49 -9.91
C ALA A 20 -13.87 8.50 -9.79
N ILE A 21 -14.09 7.38 -9.08
CA ILE A 21 -13.10 6.31 -8.90
C ILE A 21 -12.69 5.71 -10.24
N CYS A 22 -13.64 5.51 -11.17
CA CYS A 22 -13.36 4.96 -12.49
C CYS A 22 -12.39 5.81 -13.31
N ASP A 23 -12.54 7.14 -13.25
CA ASP A 23 -11.63 8.06 -13.97
C ASP A 23 -10.24 8.06 -13.35
N GLY A 24 -10.16 8.03 -12.01
CA GLY A 24 -8.91 7.90 -11.29
C GLY A 24 -8.20 6.58 -11.60
N ALA A 25 -8.93 5.46 -11.62
CA ALA A 25 -8.38 4.15 -11.97
C ALA A 25 -7.88 4.11 -13.42
N ALA A 26 -8.66 4.65 -14.38
CA ALA A 26 -8.23 4.76 -15.78
C ALA A 26 -6.97 5.61 -15.94
N SER A 27 -6.88 6.72 -15.20
CA SER A 27 -5.68 7.58 -15.20
C SER A 27 -4.45 6.86 -14.65
N LEU A 28 -4.58 6.09 -13.56
CA LEU A 28 -3.48 5.28 -13.00
C LEU A 28 -3.00 4.18 -13.96
N LEU A 29 -3.90 3.63 -14.79
CA LEU A 29 -3.57 2.62 -15.80
C LEU A 29 -2.97 3.19 -17.09
N SER A 30 -2.73 4.48 -17.20
CA SER A 30 -2.22 5.11 -18.43
C SER A 30 -0.93 4.46 -18.94
N THR A 31 0.00 4.11 -18.04
CA THR A 31 1.24 3.42 -18.40
C THR A 31 0.97 2.02 -18.96
N VAL A 32 0.05 1.26 -18.34
CA VAL A 32 -0.32 -0.09 -18.80
C VAL A 32 -0.97 -0.02 -20.17
N HIS A 33 -1.87 0.95 -20.41
CA HIS A 33 -2.44 1.18 -21.75
C HIS A 33 -1.37 1.53 -22.79
N GLY A 34 -0.36 2.33 -22.40
CA GLY A 34 0.79 2.61 -23.27
C GLY A 34 1.56 1.33 -23.65
N LEU A 35 1.84 0.47 -22.67
CA LEU A 35 2.54 -0.80 -22.89
C LEU A 35 1.72 -1.79 -23.75
N LEU A 36 0.40 -1.85 -23.55
CA LEU A 36 -0.53 -2.61 -24.40
C LEU A 36 -0.46 -2.17 -25.86
N ASN A 37 -0.51 -0.84 -26.09
CA ASN A 37 -0.52 -0.29 -27.44
C ASN A 37 0.78 -0.57 -28.23
N VAL A 38 1.91 -0.75 -27.54
CA VAL A 38 3.18 -1.10 -28.17
C VAL A 38 3.50 -2.60 -28.14
N GLY A 39 2.56 -3.43 -27.66
CA GLY A 39 2.71 -4.89 -27.61
C GLY A 39 3.67 -5.40 -26.54
N PHE A 40 4.00 -4.61 -25.55
CA PHE A 40 4.85 -5.01 -24.42
C PHE A 40 4.05 -5.60 -23.25
N TRP A 41 2.76 -5.36 -23.19
CA TRP A 41 1.83 -5.89 -22.21
C TRP A 41 0.81 -6.80 -22.85
N ASP A 42 0.58 -7.98 -22.29
CA ASP A 42 -0.45 -8.91 -22.72
C ASP A 42 -1.75 -8.68 -21.93
N ASP A 43 -2.90 -8.65 -22.60
CA ASP A 43 -4.21 -8.58 -21.93
C ASP A 43 -4.62 -9.95 -21.38
N ALA A 44 -3.77 -10.48 -20.51
CA ALA A 44 -3.94 -11.75 -19.82
C ALA A 44 -3.33 -11.70 -18.43
N ARG A 45 -3.89 -12.46 -17.50
CA ARG A 45 -3.42 -12.51 -16.10
C ARG A 45 -2.10 -13.25 -15.98
N GLU A 46 -1.23 -12.77 -15.10
CA GLU A 46 0.08 -13.40 -14.78
C GLU A 46 0.96 -13.64 -16.03
N GLN A 47 0.92 -12.73 -16.99
CA GLN A 47 1.74 -12.76 -18.20
C GLN A 47 2.68 -11.56 -18.33
N ASN A 48 2.66 -10.68 -17.33
CA ASN A 48 3.39 -9.41 -17.40
C ASN A 48 4.36 -9.23 -16.23
N ILE A 49 5.20 -8.19 -16.34
CA ILE A 49 6.26 -7.93 -15.36
C ILE A 49 5.68 -7.59 -13.97
N LEU A 50 4.56 -6.85 -13.92
CA LEU A 50 4.02 -6.26 -12.67
C LEU A 50 2.73 -6.92 -12.18
N ASP A 51 2.25 -7.96 -12.84
CA ASP A 51 0.98 -8.64 -12.51
C ASP A 51 1.15 -9.99 -11.80
N GLY A 52 2.39 -10.30 -11.36
CA GLY A 52 2.75 -11.57 -10.76
C GLY A 52 3.14 -12.65 -11.79
N GLY A 53 3.21 -12.33 -13.08
CA GLY A 53 3.69 -13.22 -14.13
C GLY A 53 5.18 -13.46 -14.04
N ALA A 54 5.95 -12.39 -13.83
CA ALA A 54 7.39 -12.46 -13.73
C ALA A 54 7.86 -13.15 -12.44
N PRO A 55 8.81 -14.10 -12.51
CA PRO A 55 9.32 -14.82 -11.34
C PRO A 55 10.03 -13.93 -10.33
N PHE A 56 10.57 -12.82 -10.78
CA PHE A 56 11.29 -11.84 -9.97
C PHE A 56 10.38 -10.70 -9.43
N TYR A 57 9.08 -10.73 -9.73
CA TYR A 57 8.10 -9.74 -9.27
C TYR A 57 6.82 -10.42 -8.79
N ARG A 58 6.89 -11.12 -7.65
CA ARG A 58 5.76 -11.80 -7.02
C ARG A 58 6.06 -12.23 -5.59
N ASN A 59 5.05 -12.79 -4.92
CA ASN A 59 5.16 -13.35 -3.57
C ASN A 59 5.34 -14.86 -3.63
N TYR A 60 6.16 -15.41 -2.71
CA TYR A 60 6.41 -16.83 -2.56
C TYR A 60 6.18 -17.28 -1.13
N ALA A 61 5.63 -18.49 -0.95
CA ALA A 61 5.41 -19.09 0.36
C ALA A 61 6.72 -19.66 0.92
N CYS A 62 7.04 -19.28 2.14
CA CYS A 62 8.15 -19.83 2.92
C CYS A 62 7.75 -21.12 3.63
N LYS A 63 8.73 -21.84 4.19
CA LYS A 63 8.55 -23.10 4.93
C LYS A 63 7.55 -23.01 6.07
N ASP A 64 7.46 -21.88 6.74
CA ASP A 64 6.57 -21.59 7.87
C ASP A 64 5.18 -21.10 7.45
N GLY A 65 4.85 -21.10 6.15
CA GLY A 65 3.58 -20.63 5.60
C GLY A 65 3.44 -19.11 5.52
N ARG A 66 4.45 -18.35 5.95
CA ARG A 66 4.55 -16.90 5.71
C ARG A 66 5.04 -16.66 4.29
N TYR A 67 5.02 -15.40 3.85
CA TYR A 67 5.37 -15.05 2.47
C TYR A 67 6.50 -14.03 2.42
N ILE A 68 7.39 -14.20 1.42
CA ILE A 68 8.36 -13.21 1.00
C ILE A 68 7.94 -12.62 -0.34
N SER A 69 8.16 -11.32 -0.53
CA SER A 69 7.92 -10.60 -1.77
C SER A 69 9.24 -10.27 -2.46
N PHE A 70 9.33 -10.49 -3.76
CA PHE A 70 10.43 -10.05 -4.60
C PHE A 70 9.97 -8.96 -5.58
N GLY A 71 10.86 -7.99 -5.86
CA GLY A 71 10.61 -6.88 -6.77
C GLY A 71 11.85 -6.52 -7.60
N ALA A 72 12.72 -7.50 -7.90
CA ALA A 72 14.03 -7.32 -8.55
C ALA A 72 13.90 -7.17 -10.08
N ILE A 73 13.38 -6.04 -10.55
CA ILE A 73 13.15 -5.79 -11.98
C ILE A 73 14.47 -5.50 -12.71
N GLU A 74 15.33 -4.69 -12.13
CA GLU A 74 16.59 -4.29 -12.75
C GLU A 74 17.61 -5.44 -12.70
N PRO A 75 18.44 -5.63 -13.76
CA PRO A 75 19.36 -6.77 -13.88
C PRO A 75 20.31 -6.93 -12.70
N GLN A 76 20.81 -5.84 -12.12
CA GLN A 76 21.72 -5.89 -10.97
C GLN A 76 21.02 -6.43 -9.72
N PHE A 77 19.78 -6.04 -9.46
CA PHE A 77 18.98 -6.54 -8.33
C PHE A 77 18.55 -7.99 -8.56
N TYR A 78 18.23 -8.34 -9.81
CA TYR A 78 17.92 -9.72 -10.19
C TYR A 78 19.13 -10.65 -10.03
N ALA A 79 20.33 -10.20 -10.39
CA ALA A 79 21.56 -10.94 -10.18
C ALA A 79 21.78 -11.23 -8.69
N GLU A 80 21.62 -10.23 -7.83
CA GLU A 80 21.76 -10.39 -6.39
C GLU A 80 20.67 -11.30 -5.79
N LEU A 81 19.43 -11.18 -6.27
CA LEU A 81 18.34 -12.09 -5.89
C LEU A 81 18.71 -13.54 -6.18
N LEU A 82 19.17 -13.85 -7.40
CA LEU A 82 19.54 -15.21 -7.79
C LEU A 82 20.74 -15.73 -6.99
N GLU A 83 21.76 -14.90 -6.76
CA GLU A 83 22.91 -15.23 -5.91
C GLU A 83 22.47 -15.62 -4.50
N LYS A 84 21.63 -14.80 -3.85
CA LYS A 84 21.13 -15.07 -2.50
C LYS A 84 20.21 -16.29 -2.42
N LEU A 85 19.46 -16.56 -3.47
CA LEU A 85 18.69 -17.79 -3.60
C LEU A 85 19.55 -19.02 -3.93
N GLY A 86 20.77 -18.83 -4.44
CA GLY A 86 21.63 -19.92 -4.94
C GLY A 86 21.07 -20.54 -6.22
N LEU A 87 20.48 -19.75 -7.09
CA LEU A 87 19.89 -20.17 -8.36
C LEU A 87 20.65 -19.57 -9.55
N ASP A 88 20.67 -20.32 -10.66
CA ASP A 88 21.18 -19.86 -11.94
C ASP A 88 20.17 -20.20 -13.05
N PHE A 89 19.87 -19.19 -13.88
CA PHE A 89 18.96 -19.28 -15.03
C PHE A 89 19.68 -18.99 -16.36
N GLY A 90 21.01 -19.04 -16.37
CA GLY A 90 21.82 -18.86 -17.57
C GLY A 90 22.14 -17.41 -17.93
N GLY A 91 21.88 -16.48 -17.01
CA GLY A 91 22.17 -15.06 -17.16
C GLY A 91 21.19 -14.18 -16.37
N THR A 92 21.56 -12.89 -16.26
CA THR A 92 20.79 -11.91 -15.47
C THR A 92 20.46 -10.64 -16.25
N ASP A 93 20.85 -10.57 -17.52
CA ASP A 93 20.46 -9.45 -18.38
C ASP A 93 18.99 -9.56 -18.84
N TYR A 94 18.47 -8.47 -19.39
CA TYR A 94 17.08 -8.42 -19.82
C TYR A 94 16.71 -9.45 -20.90
N SER A 95 17.65 -9.97 -21.70
CA SER A 95 17.35 -10.97 -22.72
C SER A 95 16.97 -12.32 -22.11
N VAL A 96 17.55 -12.64 -20.95
CA VAL A 96 17.25 -13.84 -20.17
C VAL A 96 16.09 -13.57 -19.22
N GLN A 97 16.17 -12.49 -18.45
CA GLN A 97 15.19 -12.13 -17.42
C GLN A 97 13.78 -11.93 -17.97
N LEU A 98 13.63 -11.29 -19.13
CA LEU A 98 12.34 -11.01 -19.75
C LEU A 98 11.86 -12.10 -20.71
N ASN A 99 12.53 -13.24 -20.79
CA ASN A 99 12.07 -14.37 -21.59
C ASN A 99 10.86 -15.04 -20.94
N LYS A 100 9.67 -14.58 -21.31
CA LYS A 100 8.39 -15.04 -20.77
C LYS A 100 8.16 -16.56 -20.89
N ALA A 101 8.79 -17.22 -21.90
CA ALA A 101 8.66 -18.66 -22.11
C ALA A 101 9.27 -19.47 -20.94
N GLU A 102 10.30 -18.93 -20.29
CA GLU A 102 10.98 -19.58 -19.17
C GLU A 102 10.36 -19.25 -17.80
N TRP A 103 9.53 -18.22 -17.70
CA TRP A 103 8.94 -17.76 -16.44
C TRP A 103 8.21 -18.86 -15.64
N PRO A 104 7.38 -19.73 -16.25
CA PRO A 104 6.74 -20.80 -15.49
C PRO A 104 7.73 -21.71 -14.75
N ALA A 105 8.76 -22.21 -15.45
CA ALA A 105 9.79 -23.08 -14.87
C ALA A 105 10.65 -22.35 -13.83
N GLN A 106 10.99 -21.08 -14.07
CA GLN A 106 11.72 -20.26 -13.11
C GLN A 106 10.90 -20.00 -11.84
N ARG A 107 9.59 -19.75 -11.96
CA ARG A 107 8.69 -19.61 -10.80
C ARG A 107 8.66 -20.85 -9.93
N GLU A 108 8.55 -22.02 -10.54
CA GLU A 108 8.56 -23.29 -9.80
C GLU A 108 9.88 -23.47 -9.04
N ARG A 109 11.02 -23.27 -9.68
CA ARG A 109 12.34 -23.39 -9.03
C ARG A 109 12.52 -22.38 -7.89
N ILE A 110 12.06 -21.13 -8.06
CA ILE A 110 12.11 -20.14 -6.97
C ILE A 110 11.17 -20.56 -5.83
N ALA A 111 9.95 -21.03 -6.13
CA ALA A 111 9.01 -21.48 -5.13
C ALA A 111 9.56 -22.66 -4.31
N GLU A 112 10.12 -23.67 -4.96
CA GLU A 112 10.80 -24.79 -4.30
C GLU A 112 11.91 -24.29 -3.37
N ARG A 113 12.78 -23.43 -3.87
CA ARG A 113 13.91 -22.90 -3.11
C ARG A 113 13.45 -22.06 -1.90
N VAL A 114 12.46 -21.19 -2.08
CA VAL A 114 11.91 -20.36 -0.99
C VAL A 114 11.24 -21.22 0.08
N SER A 115 10.59 -22.31 -0.29
CA SER A 115 9.92 -23.24 0.65
C SER A 115 10.88 -23.99 1.58
N GLU A 116 12.19 -23.98 1.33
CA GLU A 116 13.19 -24.67 2.16
C GLU A 116 13.46 -23.98 3.50
N LYS A 117 13.21 -22.67 3.60
CA LYS A 117 13.52 -21.85 4.78
C LYS A 117 12.31 -21.06 5.25
N THR A 118 12.31 -20.69 6.53
CA THR A 118 11.34 -19.78 7.12
C THR A 118 11.53 -18.35 6.60
N LEU A 119 10.52 -17.50 6.76
CA LEU A 119 10.62 -16.08 6.40
C LEU A 119 11.78 -15.40 7.14
N ASP A 120 11.94 -15.65 8.43
CA ASP A 120 12.98 -15.01 9.23
C ASP A 120 14.39 -15.44 8.80
N GLU A 121 14.57 -16.72 8.42
CA GLU A 121 15.83 -17.20 7.84
C GLU A 121 16.14 -16.52 6.50
N TRP A 122 15.14 -16.35 5.63
CA TRP A 122 15.30 -15.62 4.37
C TRP A 122 15.61 -14.14 4.59
N MET A 123 14.91 -13.48 5.50
CA MET A 123 15.17 -12.07 5.80
C MET A 123 16.59 -11.85 6.33
N SER A 124 17.14 -12.81 7.10
CA SER A 124 18.53 -12.75 7.54
C SER A 124 19.54 -12.92 6.37
N ILE A 125 19.19 -13.72 5.33
CA ILE A 125 20.02 -13.88 4.13
C ILE A 125 19.99 -12.63 3.27
N PHE A 126 18.83 -11.96 3.18
CA PHE A 126 18.63 -10.76 2.37
C PHE A 126 19.01 -9.46 3.11
N ASP A 127 19.34 -9.52 4.40
CA ASP A 127 19.71 -8.33 5.17
C ASP A 127 20.91 -7.61 4.56
N GLY A 128 20.80 -6.29 4.42
CA GLY A 128 21.82 -5.44 3.83
C GLY A 128 22.06 -5.64 2.33
N SER A 129 21.15 -6.33 1.61
CA SER A 129 21.23 -6.54 0.17
C SER A 129 20.24 -5.66 -0.62
N ASP A 130 20.57 -5.45 -1.91
CA ASP A 130 19.70 -4.74 -2.86
C ASP A 130 18.84 -5.70 -3.72
N ALA A 131 18.65 -6.95 -3.27
CA ALA A 131 17.88 -7.99 -3.98
C ALA A 131 16.36 -7.68 -4.06
N CYS A 132 15.90 -6.52 -3.61
CA CYS A 132 14.50 -6.10 -3.58
C CYS A 132 13.59 -7.16 -2.94
N ALA A 133 14.04 -7.78 -1.85
CA ALA A 133 13.31 -8.76 -1.07
C ALA A 133 12.71 -8.13 0.19
N ALA A 134 11.45 -8.44 0.49
CA ALA A 134 10.76 -7.92 1.67
C ALA A 134 9.80 -8.94 2.27
N PRO A 135 9.57 -8.93 3.60
CA PRO A 135 8.58 -9.79 4.22
C PRO A 135 7.16 -9.30 3.88
N VAL A 136 6.24 -10.23 3.60
CA VAL A 136 4.81 -9.93 3.58
C VAL A 136 4.29 -10.04 5.00
N LEU A 137 3.96 -8.90 5.60
CA LEU A 137 3.56 -8.80 6.98
C LEU A 137 2.04 -8.82 7.14
N ALA A 138 1.54 -9.50 8.17
CA ALA A 138 0.18 -9.32 8.61
C ALA A 138 -0.03 -7.90 9.16
N MET A 139 -1.28 -7.39 9.13
CA MET A 139 -1.57 -5.99 9.53
C MET A 139 -1.10 -5.67 10.96
N ARG A 140 -1.20 -6.63 11.89
CA ARG A 140 -0.75 -6.45 13.28
C ARG A 140 0.78 -6.53 13.41
N GLU A 141 1.45 -7.32 12.58
CA GLU A 141 2.90 -7.42 12.54
C GLU A 141 3.53 -6.14 11.99
N ALA A 142 2.87 -5.52 11.00
CA ALA A 142 3.37 -4.30 10.36
C ALA A 142 3.64 -3.17 11.37
N ALA A 143 2.83 -3.05 12.43
CA ALA A 143 3.03 -2.05 13.48
C ALA A 143 4.31 -2.27 14.29
N ASN A 144 4.77 -3.52 14.38
CA ASN A 144 5.95 -3.92 15.15
C ASN A 144 7.22 -4.01 14.27
N HIS A 145 7.10 -3.87 12.96
CA HIS A 145 8.25 -3.93 12.06
C HIS A 145 9.21 -2.75 12.33
N PRO A 146 10.54 -2.99 12.45
CA PRO A 146 11.52 -1.96 12.83
C PRO A 146 11.46 -0.70 11.98
N HIS A 147 11.30 -0.84 10.66
CA HIS A 147 11.15 0.29 9.73
C HIS A 147 9.91 1.15 10.07
N ASN A 148 8.76 0.52 10.32
CA ASN A 148 7.51 1.22 10.64
C ASN A 148 7.59 1.90 12.02
N GLN A 149 8.25 1.26 12.98
CA GLN A 149 8.52 1.86 14.30
C GLN A 149 9.46 3.06 14.19
N HIS A 150 10.55 2.94 13.43
CA HIS A 150 11.47 4.05 13.20
C HIS A 150 10.76 5.23 12.51
N ARG A 151 9.95 4.94 11.49
CA ARG A 151 9.18 5.97 10.79
C ARG A 151 7.99 6.50 11.59
N ARG A 152 7.51 5.78 12.61
CA ARG A 152 6.27 6.09 13.31
C ARG A 152 5.10 6.37 12.37
N ASN A 153 4.95 5.52 11.33
CA ASN A 153 3.85 5.63 10.37
C ASN A 153 2.61 4.86 10.81
N LEU A 154 2.76 3.98 11.79
CA LEU A 154 1.68 3.31 12.52
C LEU A 154 1.83 3.63 14.01
N LEU A 155 0.74 4.05 14.63
CA LEU A 155 0.65 4.36 16.05
C LEU A 155 -0.14 3.25 16.75
N THR A 156 0.31 2.86 17.94
CA THR A 156 -0.40 1.88 18.78
C THR A 156 -0.77 2.55 20.08
N GLU A 157 -2.05 2.77 20.31
CA GLU A 157 -2.59 3.36 21.52
C GLU A 157 -3.69 2.45 22.09
N GLU A 158 -3.59 2.08 23.35
CA GLU A 158 -4.53 1.19 24.04
C GLU A 158 -4.84 -0.12 23.26
N GLY A 159 -3.82 -0.69 22.59
CA GLY A 159 -3.96 -1.91 21.79
C GLY A 159 -4.62 -1.70 20.41
N ARG A 160 -4.94 -0.47 20.04
CA ARG A 160 -5.47 -0.09 18.72
C ARG A 160 -4.34 0.41 17.83
N VAL A 161 -4.26 -0.12 16.62
CA VAL A 161 -3.30 0.34 15.60
C VAL A 161 -4.01 1.31 14.66
N GLN A 162 -3.42 2.48 14.46
CA GLN A 162 -3.90 3.49 13.52
C GLN A 162 -2.76 4.09 12.71
N ALA A 163 -3.08 4.59 11.51
CA ALA A 163 -2.11 5.29 10.69
C ALA A 163 -1.75 6.66 11.32
N ALA A 164 -0.49 7.01 11.29
CA ALA A 164 -0.07 8.38 11.60
C ALA A 164 -0.49 9.35 10.48
N VAL A 165 -0.52 10.64 10.80
CA VAL A 165 -0.86 11.67 9.81
C VAL A 165 0.19 11.71 8.68
N ALA A 166 -0.28 11.71 7.44
CA ALA A 166 0.51 11.84 6.24
C ALA A 166 -0.19 12.79 5.25
N PRO A 167 0.58 13.53 4.40
CA PRO A 167 2.04 13.65 4.37
C PRO A 167 2.60 14.41 5.57
N ARG A 168 3.91 14.29 5.81
CA ARG A 168 4.61 14.97 6.93
C ARG A 168 5.17 16.29 6.43
N PHE A 169 4.64 17.38 6.93
CA PHE A 169 5.15 18.72 6.66
C PHE A 169 6.18 19.13 7.71
N SER A 170 7.32 19.64 7.28
CA SER A 170 8.42 20.04 8.20
C SER A 170 8.07 21.28 9.04
N ARG A 171 7.24 22.17 8.55
CA ARG A 171 6.88 23.44 9.20
C ARG A 171 5.48 23.42 9.82
N THR A 172 4.53 22.70 9.22
CA THR A 172 3.13 22.62 9.65
C THR A 172 2.72 21.15 9.78
N PRO A 173 3.30 20.41 10.75
CA PRO A 173 2.99 18.99 10.91
C PRO A 173 1.52 18.78 11.24
N GLY A 174 0.92 17.77 10.62
CA GLY A 174 -0.41 17.32 11.02
C GLY A 174 -0.35 16.54 12.33
N ALA A 175 -1.43 16.59 13.12
CA ALA A 175 -1.57 15.85 14.35
C ALA A 175 -2.99 15.24 14.45
N ILE A 176 -3.09 14.10 15.15
CA ILE A 176 -4.37 13.53 15.55
C ILE A 176 -4.85 14.35 16.74
N GLN A 177 -6.02 15.00 16.63
CA GLN A 177 -6.54 15.89 17.66
C GLN A 177 -7.25 15.12 18.76
N ASN A 178 -8.04 14.12 18.39
CA ASN A 178 -8.83 13.33 19.32
C ASN A 178 -8.71 11.83 19.00
N PRO A 179 -8.74 10.95 19.99
CA PRO A 179 -8.84 9.52 19.77
C PRO A 179 -10.19 9.16 19.12
N PRO A 180 -10.32 8.00 18.47
CA PRO A 180 -11.60 7.49 18.02
C PRO A 180 -12.56 7.34 19.21
N VAL A 181 -13.78 7.85 19.07
CA VAL A 181 -14.84 7.77 20.09
C VAL A 181 -15.96 6.84 19.61
N VAL A 182 -16.78 6.37 20.54
CA VAL A 182 -18.00 5.62 20.17
C VAL A 182 -18.99 6.53 19.44
N GLU A 183 -19.81 5.93 18.59
CA GLU A 183 -20.81 6.66 17.81
C GLU A 183 -21.75 7.45 18.72
N GLY A 184 -21.97 8.71 18.38
CA GLY A 184 -22.86 9.60 19.13
C GLY A 184 -22.25 10.32 20.32
N LYS A 185 -21.05 9.98 20.78
CA LYS A 185 -20.43 10.58 21.98
C LYS A 185 -20.31 12.10 21.89
N ASP A 186 -19.94 12.61 20.73
CA ASP A 186 -19.69 14.05 20.52
C ASP A 186 -20.91 14.78 19.92
N SER A 187 -22.03 14.08 19.68
CA SER A 187 -23.20 14.64 18.97
C SER A 187 -23.75 15.92 19.60
N LEU A 188 -23.94 15.93 20.91
CA LEU A 188 -24.46 17.11 21.61
C LEU A 188 -23.47 18.27 21.62
N ALA A 189 -22.19 18.00 21.81
CA ALA A 189 -21.14 19.01 21.77
C ALA A 189 -21.10 19.69 20.39
N LEU A 190 -21.09 18.90 19.32
CA LEU A 190 -21.07 19.38 17.94
C LEU A 190 -22.32 20.19 17.58
N LEU A 191 -23.50 19.74 18.00
CA LEU A 191 -24.74 20.49 17.78
C LEU A 191 -24.68 21.84 18.51
N SER A 192 -24.16 21.86 19.73
CA SER A 192 -24.03 23.12 20.49
C SER A 192 -23.04 24.07 19.81
N GLU A 193 -21.91 23.59 19.31
CA GLU A 193 -20.92 24.38 18.55
C GLU A 193 -21.54 24.95 17.25
N LEU A 194 -22.45 24.20 16.62
CA LEU A 194 -23.20 24.64 15.44
C LEU A 194 -24.33 25.64 15.78
N GLY A 195 -24.54 25.98 17.07
CA GLY A 195 -25.50 26.97 17.50
C GLY A 195 -26.93 26.45 17.77
N TYR A 196 -27.10 25.12 17.84
CA TYR A 196 -28.40 24.54 18.24
C TYR A 196 -28.63 24.78 19.74
N SER A 197 -29.86 25.21 20.10
CA SER A 197 -30.26 25.33 21.49
C SER A 197 -30.49 23.95 22.13
N ALA A 198 -30.46 23.88 23.46
CA ALA A 198 -30.73 22.65 24.20
C ALA A 198 -32.07 22.01 23.79
N GLN A 199 -33.13 22.84 23.62
CA GLN A 199 -34.46 22.36 23.20
C GLN A 199 -34.43 21.77 21.77
N GLN A 200 -33.64 22.34 20.85
CA GLN A 200 -33.48 21.79 19.50
C GLN A 200 -32.71 20.47 19.54
N CYS A 201 -31.66 20.37 20.36
CA CYS A 201 -30.94 19.13 20.57
C CYS A 201 -31.84 18.01 21.13
N GLU A 202 -32.64 18.30 22.14
CA GLU A 202 -33.63 17.36 22.69
C GLU A 202 -34.66 16.90 21.63
N SER A 203 -35.15 17.82 20.81
CA SER A 203 -36.04 17.49 19.70
C SER A 203 -35.40 16.56 18.66
N LEU A 204 -34.12 16.78 18.30
CA LEU A 204 -33.40 15.95 17.37
C LEU A 204 -33.13 14.53 17.93
N LEU A 205 -32.79 14.43 19.21
CA LEU A 205 -32.69 13.17 19.92
C LEU A 205 -34.03 12.43 20.01
N GLY A 206 -35.07 13.13 20.41
CA GLY A 206 -36.41 12.56 20.56
C GLY A 206 -37.02 12.07 19.25
N SER A 207 -36.67 12.69 18.13
CA SER A 207 -37.10 12.27 16.78
C SER A 207 -36.27 11.12 16.21
N GLY A 208 -35.14 10.77 16.85
CA GLY A 208 -34.18 9.78 16.34
C GLY A 208 -33.33 10.27 15.15
N ALA A 209 -33.42 11.58 14.82
CA ALA A 209 -32.56 12.16 13.76
C ALA A 209 -31.06 12.20 14.15
N VAL A 210 -30.79 12.25 15.44
CA VAL A 210 -29.44 12.17 16.02
C VAL A 210 -29.47 11.20 17.20
N THR A 211 -28.36 10.48 17.38
CA THR A 211 -28.12 9.66 18.58
C THR A 211 -27.02 10.29 19.43
N ALA A 212 -27.10 10.14 20.73
CA ALA A 212 -26.02 10.46 21.65
C ALA A 212 -25.71 9.22 22.52
N SER A 213 -24.43 8.95 22.71
CA SER A 213 -23.96 7.90 23.64
C SER A 213 -23.24 8.56 24.83
N GLU A 214 -23.25 7.88 25.96
CA GLU A 214 -22.51 8.27 27.16
C GLU A 214 -21.00 7.97 27.04
#